data_3182932fb1862fad5b24e4f10d405782
#
_entry.id   3182932fb1862fad5b24e4f10d405782
#
_cell.length_a   1.000
_cell.length_b   1.000
_cell.length_c   1.000
_cell.angle_alpha   90.00
_cell.angle_beta   90.00
_cell.angle_gamma   90.00
#
_symmetry.space_group_name_H-M   'P 1'
#
loop_
_entity.id
_entity.type
_entity.pdbx_description
1 polymer ?
#
loop_
_entity_poly.entity_id
_entity_poly.type
_entity_poly.pdbx_seq_one_letter_code
_entity_poly.pdbx_strand_id
1 'polypeptide(L)'
;MLFRSSEIYSKKILYSVVGLVVIANVINIGADIAAVGAALNLLFPVPILLASTIFTLVVLFLEIAIGYHAYAKFLKFLALSLLAYVITAIIVHPNWGEVFRSLVVPQITWEANYWYVIVALLGTTISPYMFFWQATEEVEEQKYASKMGLPRRTLRTIRRDNTIGMTISQLGSVFMIITTAVVLNQNGLKEIGSAADAARALEPLVQGFPNAGTYAKILFAIGIIGMGLLGIPVLAGSVSYAISDTRTWRQGLDYKFSQAKQFYAVIILATAAGWLLNIIGVDPIHALIFAAVINGLVSIPLVFLIFKLSSDSRVMGVHTSGPLSKTMLLLTFVVTLACGAILGFSLLSA
;
A
#
# COMPACT_ATOMS: atom_id res chain seq x y z
N MET A 1 -17.09 -7.52 -5.68
CA MET A 1 -16.50 -8.66 -4.94
C MET A 1 -17.35 -9.07 -3.74
N LEU A 2 -17.64 -8.16 -2.83
CA LEU A 2 -18.40 -8.42 -1.59
C LEU A 2 -19.86 -8.83 -1.84
N PHE A 3 -20.53 -8.28 -2.85
CA PHE A 3 -21.92 -8.64 -3.17
C PHE A 3 -22.10 -10.13 -3.44
N ARG A 4 -21.22 -10.75 -4.25
CA ARG A 4 -21.27 -12.20 -4.48
C ARG A 4 -20.77 -13.02 -3.28
N SER A 5 -19.89 -12.43 -2.45
CA SER A 5 -19.49 -13.08 -1.20
C SER A 5 -20.64 -13.19 -0.20
N SER A 6 -21.59 -12.23 -0.22
CA SER A 6 -22.78 -12.25 0.65
C SER A 6 -23.76 -13.37 0.31
N GLU A 7 -23.70 -13.94 -0.89
CA GLU A 7 -24.51 -15.10 -1.31
C GLU A 7 -23.96 -16.42 -0.75
N ILE A 8 -22.64 -16.44 -0.39
CA ILE A 8 -21.95 -17.66 0.03
C ILE A 8 -21.60 -17.63 1.51
N TYR A 9 -21.22 -16.49 2.04
CA TYR A 9 -20.81 -16.34 3.42
C TYR A 9 -21.87 -15.64 4.27
N SER A 10 -21.89 -15.98 5.56
CA SER A 10 -22.79 -15.32 6.51
C SER A 10 -22.45 -13.83 6.60
N LYS A 11 -23.49 -13.01 6.81
CA LYS A 11 -23.33 -11.55 7.01
C LYS A 11 -22.33 -11.23 8.11
N LYS A 12 -22.22 -12.07 9.15
CA LYS A 12 -21.25 -11.90 10.25
C LYS A 12 -19.81 -11.95 9.74
N ILE A 13 -19.44 -12.95 8.95
CA ILE A 13 -18.09 -13.07 8.37
C ILE A 13 -17.80 -11.87 7.47
N LEU A 14 -18.76 -11.51 6.62
CA LEU A 14 -18.59 -10.36 5.73
C LEU A 14 -18.33 -9.06 6.48
N TYR A 15 -19.16 -8.73 7.48
CA TYR A 15 -18.96 -7.53 8.28
C TYR A 15 -17.67 -7.55 9.11
N SER A 16 -17.26 -8.72 9.62
CA SER A 16 -15.98 -8.83 10.33
C SER A 16 -14.80 -8.54 9.42
N VAL A 17 -14.79 -9.08 8.21
CA VAL A 17 -13.72 -8.85 7.23
C VAL A 17 -13.69 -7.39 6.78
N VAL A 18 -14.86 -6.81 6.48
CA VAL A 18 -14.95 -5.38 6.13
C VAL A 18 -14.46 -4.51 7.29
N GLY A 19 -14.85 -4.81 8.52
CA GLY A 19 -14.40 -4.10 9.72
C GLY A 19 -12.87 -4.14 9.87
N LEU A 20 -12.25 -5.31 9.69
CA LEU A 20 -10.79 -5.45 9.72
C LEU A 20 -10.10 -4.61 8.63
N VAL A 21 -10.63 -4.62 7.40
CA VAL A 21 -10.09 -3.82 6.30
C VAL A 21 -10.24 -2.33 6.58
N VAL A 22 -11.39 -1.89 7.10
CA VAL A 22 -11.63 -0.49 7.47
C VAL A 22 -10.63 -0.03 8.53
N ILE A 23 -10.44 -0.80 9.60
CA ILE A 23 -9.50 -0.48 10.68
C ILE A 23 -8.07 -0.39 10.12
N ALA A 24 -7.64 -1.41 9.36
CA ALA A 24 -6.31 -1.44 8.77
C ALA A 24 -6.07 -0.22 7.87
N ASN A 25 -7.04 0.11 7.00
CA ASN A 25 -6.90 1.25 6.08
C ASN A 25 -6.88 2.59 6.81
N VAL A 26 -7.70 2.79 7.85
CA VAL A 26 -7.66 4.01 8.66
C VAL A 26 -6.30 4.19 9.34
N ILE A 27 -5.72 3.11 9.87
CA ILE A 27 -4.37 3.14 10.44
C ILE A 27 -3.33 3.48 9.38
N ASN A 28 -3.42 2.87 8.19
CA ASN A 28 -2.53 3.19 7.06
C ASN A 28 -2.65 4.65 6.62
N ILE A 29 -3.87 5.17 6.46
CA ILE A 29 -4.10 6.57 6.13
C ILE A 29 -3.42 7.49 7.15
N GLY A 30 -3.55 7.17 8.45
CA GLY A 30 -2.90 7.92 9.51
C GLY A 30 -1.37 7.90 9.42
N ALA A 31 -0.81 6.72 9.15
CA ALA A 31 0.63 6.54 8.97
C ALA A 31 1.17 7.27 7.72
N ASP A 32 0.45 7.19 6.60
CA ASP A 32 0.82 7.88 5.37
C ASP A 32 0.75 9.42 5.53
N ILE A 33 -0.29 9.93 6.19
CA ILE A 33 -0.41 11.36 6.52
C ILE A 33 0.75 11.81 7.41
N ALA A 34 1.12 11.02 8.42
CA ALA A 34 2.27 11.31 9.28
C ALA A 34 3.59 11.32 8.50
N ALA A 35 3.80 10.35 7.63
CA ALA A 35 4.99 10.25 6.79
C ALA A 35 5.13 11.44 5.84
N VAL A 36 4.03 11.88 5.21
CA VAL A 36 4.04 13.10 4.38
C VAL A 36 4.30 14.33 5.23
N GLY A 37 3.70 14.43 6.41
CA GLY A 37 3.98 15.51 7.37
C GLY A 37 5.47 15.57 7.72
N ALA A 38 6.11 14.43 7.99
CA ALA A 38 7.55 14.34 8.26
C ALA A 38 8.41 14.69 7.04
N ALA A 39 7.99 14.27 5.83
CA ALA A 39 8.67 14.61 4.59
C ALA A 39 8.60 16.13 4.28
N LEU A 40 7.47 16.76 4.55
CA LEU A 40 7.32 18.20 4.43
C LEU A 40 8.15 18.96 5.48
N ASN A 41 8.18 18.47 6.73
CA ASN A 41 9.02 19.02 7.79
C ASN A 41 10.52 18.92 7.44
N LEU A 42 10.92 17.90 6.68
CA LEU A 42 12.28 17.74 6.20
C LEU A 42 12.72 18.85 5.22
N LEU A 43 11.77 19.38 4.44
CA LEU A 43 12.00 20.44 3.45
C LEU A 43 11.78 21.85 4.02
N PHE A 44 10.81 21.99 4.91
CA PHE A 44 10.36 23.25 5.44
C PHE A 44 10.31 23.18 6.98
N PRO A 45 10.72 24.21 7.72
CA PRO A 45 10.68 24.23 9.18
C PRO A 45 9.24 24.41 9.70
N VAL A 46 8.35 23.48 9.36
CA VAL A 46 6.92 23.51 9.72
C VAL A 46 6.63 22.33 10.63
N PRO A 47 5.88 22.48 11.74
CA PRO A 47 5.48 21.37 12.59
C PRO A 47 4.78 20.27 11.80
N ILE A 48 5.14 18.99 12.09
CA ILE A 48 4.61 17.82 11.37
C ILE A 48 3.07 17.81 11.37
N LEU A 49 2.43 18.12 12.51
CA LEU A 49 0.97 18.15 12.61
C LEU A 49 0.34 19.22 11.72
N LEU A 50 0.94 20.40 11.59
CA LEU A 50 0.45 21.44 10.69
C LEU A 50 0.61 21.04 9.22
N ALA A 51 1.78 20.49 8.87
CA ALA A 51 2.07 20.00 7.53
C ALA A 51 1.11 18.87 7.13
N SER A 52 0.88 17.89 8.01
CA SER A 52 -0.05 16.78 7.79
C SER A 52 -1.51 17.26 7.68
N THR A 53 -1.90 18.27 8.46
CA THR A 53 -3.25 18.86 8.39
C THR A 53 -3.48 19.54 7.04
N ILE A 54 -2.55 20.41 6.62
CA ILE A 54 -2.66 21.07 5.31
C ILE A 54 -2.70 20.04 4.18
N PHE A 55 -1.82 19.06 4.25
CA PHE A 55 -1.78 17.99 3.25
C PHE A 55 -3.10 17.21 3.18
N THR A 56 -3.67 16.84 4.32
CA THR A 56 -4.97 16.13 4.39
C THR A 56 -6.09 16.94 3.74
N LEU A 57 -6.14 18.25 4.02
CA LEU A 57 -7.14 19.14 3.39
C LEU A 57 -6.94 19.23 1.87
N VAL A 58 -5.70 19.29 1.41
CA VAL A 58 -5.38 19.28 -0.03
C VAL A 58 -5.82 17.97 -0.69
N VAL A 59 -5.51 16.82 -0.09
CA VAL A 59 -5.92 15.51 -0.64
C VAL A 59 -7.44 15.41 -0.72
N LEU A 60 -8.16 15.75 0.34
CA LEU A 60 -9.63 15.74 0.35
C LEU A 60 -10.21 16.70 -0.70
N PHE A 61 -9.63 17.88 -0.85
CA PHE A 61 -10.05 18.83 -1.88
C PHE A 61 -9.84 18.26 -3.29
N LEU A 62 -8.67 17.69 -3.57
CA LEU A 62 -8.36 17.10 -4.87
C LEU A 62 -9.32 15.94 -5.19
N GLU A 63 -9.58 15.08 -4.22
CA GLU A 63 -10.42 13.89 -4.40
C GLU A 63 -11.90 14.24 -4.63
N ILE A 64 -12.41 15.27 -3.95
CA ILE A 64 -13.81 15.70 -4.05
C ILE A 64 -14.04 16.63 -5.24
N ALA A 65 -13.13 17.59 -5.47
CA ALA A 65 -13.33 18.65 -6.45
C ALA A 65 -12.84 18.28 -7.86
N ILE A 66 -11.72 17.55 -7.97
CA ILE A 66 -11.08 17.28 -9.27
C ILE A 66 -11.42 15.85 -9.75
N GLY A 67 -11.70 14.93 -8.84
CA GLY A 67 -11.91 13.52 -9.13
C GLY A 67 -10.60 12.77 -9.41
N TYR A 68 -10.54 11.54 -8.91
CA TYR A 68 -9.33 10.72 -8.90
C TYR A 68 -8.68 10.53 -10.27
N HIS A 69 -9.46 10.22 -11.30
CA HIS A 69 -8.92 9.94 -12.64
C HIS A 69 -8.17 11.12 -13.29
N ALA A 70 -8.52 12.35 -12.94
CA ALA A 70 -7.88 13.53 -13.53
C ALA A 70 -6.47 13.75 -12.97
N TYR A 71 -6.30 13.66 -11.65
CA TYR A 71 -4.99 13.90 -11.05
C TYR A 71 -4.11 12.64 -10.99
N ALA A 72 -4.68 11.44 -10.94
CA ALA A 72 -3.91 10.20 -10.95
C ALA A 72 -3.00 10.05 -12.16
N LYS A 73 -3.41 10.57 -13.33
CA LYS A 73 -2.57 10.62 -14.53
C LYS A 73 -1.29 11.42 -14.32
N PHE A 74 -1.35 12.48 -13.55
CA PHE A 74 -0.18 13.29 -13.21
C PHE A 74 0.66 12.62 -12.12
N LEU A 75 0.03 12.08 -11.11
CA LEU A 75 0.71 11.49 -9.95
C LEU A 75 1.54 10.25 -10.29
N LYS A 76 1.17 9.49 -11.34
CA LYS A 76 1.99 8.36 -11.79
C LYS A 76 3.42 8.78 -12.18
N PHE A 77 3.64 10.03 -12.59
CA PHE A 77 4.98 10.55 -12.85
C PHE A 77 5.77 10.75 -11.54
N LEU A 78 5.10 11.05 -10.42
CA LEU A 78 5.78 11.13 -9.12
C LEU A 78 6.24 9.74 -8.64
N ALA A 79 5.55 8.68 -9.01
CA ALA A 79 6.00 7.32 -8.74
C ALA A 79 7.34 6.98 -9.43
N LEU A 80 7.71 7.72 -10.51
CA LEU A 80 9.03 7.57 -11.13
C LEU A 80 10.18 7.97 -10.20
N SER A 81 9.92 8.75 -9.14
CA SER A 81 10.93 9.03 -8.11
C SER A 81 11.48 7.75 -7.45
N LEU A 82 10.69 6.68 -7.42
CA LEU A 82 11.15 5.38 -6.94
C LEU A 82 12.28 4.77 -7.77
N LEU A 83 12.41 5.17 -9.05
CA LEU A 83 13.55 4.79 -9.89
C LEU A 83 14.88 5.32 -9.32
N ALA A 84 14.86 6.35 -8.49
CA ALA A 84 16.04 6.83 -7.77
C ALA A 84 16.70 5.71 -6.96
N TYR A 85 15.93 4.83 -6.32
CA TYR A 85 16.49 3.70 -5.58
C TYR A 85 17.17 2.67 -6.50
N VAL A 86 16.61 2.43 -7.67
CA VAL A 86 17.20 1.54 -8.68
C VAL A 86 18.55 2.11 -9.16
N ILE A 87 18.58 3.40 -9.49
CA ILE A 87 19.79 4.08 -9.95
C ILE A 87 20.83 4.13 -8.83
N THR A 88 20.42 4.42 -7.59
CA THR A 88 21.31 4.42 -6.43
C THR A 88 21.93 3.04 -6.20
N ALA A 89 21.15 1.95 -6.30
CA ALA A 89 21.65 0.59 -6.17
C ALA A 89 22.72 0.25 -7.22
N ILE A 90 22.59 0.77 -8.44
CA ILE A 90 23.58 0.60 -9.51
C ILE A 90 24.85 1.39 -9.18
N ILE A 91 24.74 2.63 -8.70
CA ILE A 91 25.87 3.52 -8.38
C ILE A 91 26.70 2.98 -7.20
N VAL A 92 26.03 2.42 -6.20
CA VAL A 92 26.70 1.93 -4.96
C VAL A 92 27.47 0.62 -5.20
N HIS A 93 27.24 -0.05 -6.33
CA HIS A 93 27.90 -1.32 -6.68
C HIS A 93 27.89 -2.36 -5.54
N PRO A 94 26.69 -2.80 -5.08
CA PRO A 94 26.63 -3.81 -4.04
C PRO A 94 27.31 -5.10 -4.47
N ASN A 95 27.76 -5.89 -3.52
CA ASN A 95 28.22 -7.25 -3.81
C ASN A 95 27.01 -8.12 -4.24
N TRP A 96 26.74 -8.17 -5.53
CA TRP A 96 25.59 -8.91 -6.08
C TRP A 96 25.61 -10.39 -5.70
N GLY A 97 26.78 -11.00 -5.55
CA GLY A 97 26.92 -12.40 -5.10
C GLY A 97 26.36 -12.58 -3.69
N GLU A 98 26.67 -11.67 -2.78
CA GLU A 98 26.15 -11.66 -1.41
C GLU A 98 24.66 -11.37 -1.37
N VAL A 99 24.19 -10.40 -2.17
CA VAL A 99 22.76 -10.09 -2.31
C VAL A 99 21.99 -11.34 -2.76
N PHE A 100 22.41 -12.00 -3.83
CA PHE A 100 21.74 -13.22 -4.31
C PHE A 100 21.81 -14.36 -3.30
N ARG A 101 22.94 -14.54 -2.63
CA ARG A 101 23.09 -15.55 -1.57
C ARG A 101 22.08 -15.29 -0.44
N SER A 102 21.98 -14.05 0.02
CA SER A 102 21.06 -13.66 1.11
C SER A 102 19.58 -13.80 0.72
N LEU A 103 19.23 -13.58 -0.56
CA LEU A 103 17.88 -13.80 -1.07
C LEU A 103 17.48 -15.29 -1.08
N VAL A 104 18.45 -16.19 -1.38
CA VAL A 104 18.18 -17.64 -1.48
C VAL A 104 18.32 -18.33 -0.13
N VAL A 105 19.26 -17.88 0.71
CA VAL A 105 19.54 -18.45 2.03
C VAL A 105 19.43 -17.35 3.08
N PRO A 106 18.21 -16.96 3.48
CA PRO A 106 18.01 -15.94 4.49
C PRO A 106 18.50 -16.40 5.86
N GLN A 107 19.10 -15.49 6.61
CA GLN A 107 19.46 -15.75 8.01
C GLN A 107 18.21 -15.54 8.87
N ILE A 108 17.63 -16.63 9.34
CA ILE A 108 16.40 -16.61 10.15
C ILE A 108 16.82 -16.53 11.63
N THR A 109 16.28 -15.54 12.33
CA THR A 109 16.39 -15.42 13.79
C THR A 109 15.01 -15.61 14.42
N TRP A 110 14.98 -16.07 15.68
CA TRP A 110 13.73 -16.30 16.42
C TRP A 110 13.29 -15.08 17.26
N GLU A 111 13.97 -13.95 17.08
CA GLU A 111 13.64 -12.71 17.78
C GLU A 111 12.30 -12.15 17.31
N ALA A 112 11.51 -11.64 18.26
CA ALA A 112 10.19 -11.07 17.96
C ALA A 112 10.26 -9.92 16.93
N ASN A 113 11.29 -9.07 17.01
CA ASN A 113 11.48 -7.96 16.10
C ASN A 113 11.72 -8.42 14.66
N TYR A 114 12.45 -9.53 14.45
CA TYR A 114 12.64 -10.10 13.12
C TYR A 114 11.30 -10.49 12.47
N TRP A 115 10.46 -11.22 13.20
CA TRP A 115 9.16 -11.65 12.70
C TRP A 115 8.16 -10.48 12.55
N TYR A 116 8.28 -9.46 13.40
CA TYR A 116 7.53 -8.23 13.26
C TYR A 116 7.81 -7.54 11.93
N VAL A 117 9.09 -7.41 11.56
CA VAL A 117 9.51 -6.82 10.27
C VAL A 117 9.10 -7.72 9.08
N ILE A 118 9.22 -9.05 9.20
CA ILE A 118 8.78 -9.97 8.14
C ILE A 118 7.26 -9.85 7.89
N VAL A 119 6.45 -9.82 8.94
CA VAL A 119 4.99 -9.64 8.80
C VAL A 119 4.67 -8.27 8.22
N ALA A 120 5.39 -7.21 8.62
CA ALA A 120 5.26 -5.88 8.02
C ALA A 120 5.57 -5.90 6.51
N LEU A 121 6.68 -6.55 6.12
CA LEU A 121 7.06 -6.70 4.70
C LEU A 121 6.00 -7.44 3.89
N LEU A 122 5.45 -8.53 4.42
CA LEU A 122 4.35 -9.25 3.79
C LEU A 122 3.09 -8.37 3.68
N GLY A 123 2.79 -7.56 4.70
CA GLY A 123 1.64 -6.66 4.72
C GLY A 123 1.74 -5.54 3.70
N THR A 124 2.92 -4.96 3.50
CA THR A 124 3.14 -3.95 2.45
C THR A 124 3.10 -4.56 1.06
N THR A 125 3.57 -5.81 0.91
CA THR A 125 3.64 -6.50 -0.37
C THR A 125 2.27 -6.98 -0.85
N ILE A 126 1.45 -7.53 0.06
CA ILE A 126 0.13 -8.09 -0.28
C ILE A 126 -0.93 -7.01 -0.36
N SER A 127 -0.84 -5.98 0.48
CA SER A 127 -1.71 -4.79 0.51
C SER A 127 -3.22 -5.12 0.39
N PRO A 128 -3.87 -5.55 1.49
CA PRO A 128 -5.25 -6.07 1.47
C PRO A 128 -6.28 -5.13 0.82
N TYR A 129 -6.09 -3.82 0.94
CA TYR A 129 -6.98 -2.81 0.36
C TYR A 129 -6.99 -2.83 -1.18
N MET A 130 -5.89 -3.24 -1.81
CA MET A 130 -5.79 -3.33 -3.27
C MET A 130 -6.77 -4.34 -3.86
N PHE A 131 -7.12 -5.40 -3.12
CA PHE A 131 -8.08 -6.39 -3.58
C PHE A 131 -9.49 -5.79 -3.80
N PHE A 132 -9.87 -4.84 -2.96
CA PHE A 132 -11.15 -4.13 -3.10
C PHE A 132 -11.06 -3.04 -4.16
N TRP A 133 -10.03 -2.20 -4.05
CA TRP A 133 -9.79 -1.08 -4.95
C TRP A 133 -9.71 -1.55 -6.40
N GLN A 134 -8.74 -2.38 -6.73
CA GLN A 134 -8.46 -2.78 -8.10
C GLN A 134 -9.62 -3.53 -8.75
N ALA A 135 -10.27 -4.45 -8.01
CA ALA A 135 -11.41 -5.18 -8.55
C ALA A 135 -12.58 -4.25 -8.89
N THR A 136 -12.78 -3.19 -8.13
CA THR A 136 -13.87 -2.23 -8.35
C THR A 136 -13.53 -1.25 -9.47
N GLU A 137 -12.30 -0.73 -9.49
CA GLU A 137 -11.80 0.13 -10.56
C GLU A 137 -11.90 -0.53 -11.94
N GLU A 138 -11.50 -1.79 -12.07
CA GLU A 138 -11.64 -2.53 -13.33
C GLU A 138 -13.09 -2.62 -13.81
N VAL A 139 -14.04 -2.75 -12.88
CA VAL A 139 -15.47 -2.75 -13.22
C VAL A 139 -15.93 -1.36 -13.65
N GLU A 140 -15.46 -0.30 -12.99
CA GLU A 140 -15.79 1.09 -13.34
C GLU A 140 -15.19 1.49 -14.70
N GLU A 141 -13.92 1.18 -14.94
CA GLU A 141 -13.28 1.40 -16.24
C GLU A 141 -14.04 0.72 -17.40
N GLN A 142 -14.50 -0.52 -17.18
CA GLN A 142 -15.28 -1.23 -18.19
C GLN A 142 -16.66 -0.61 -18.44
N LYS A 143 -17.32 -0.12 -17.38
CA LYS A 143 -18.58 0.62 -17.50
C LYS A 143 -18.36 1.95 -18.26
N TYR A 144 -17.29 2.67 -17.93
CA TYR A 144 -16.93 3.92 -18.59
C TYR A 144 -16.61 3.68 -20.06
N ALA A 145 -15.76 2.71 -20.39
CA ALA A 145 -15.44 2.34 -21.76
C ALA A 145 -16.70 1.99 -22.57
N SER A 146 -17.64 1.24 -21.99
CA SER A 146 -18.91 0.89 -22.63
C SER A 146 -19.77 2.12 -22.92
N LYS A 147 -19.83 3.11 -22.02
CA LYS A 147 -20.56 4.37 -22.22
C LYS A 147 -19.95 5.22 -23.34
N MET A 148 -18.63 5.17 -23.47
CA MET A 148 -17.88 5.95 -24.49
C MET A 148 -17.75 5.22 -25.83
N GLY A 149 -18.35 4.04 -26.00
CA GLY A 149 -18.22 3.24 -27.22
C GLY A 149 -16.81 2.67 -27.45
N LEU A 150 -15.97 2.64 -26.42
CA LEU A 150 -14.62 2.09 -26.47
C LEU A 150 -14.65 0.56 -26.32
N PRO A 151 -13.65 -0.16 -26.89
CA PRO A 151 -13.58 -1.62 -26.74
C PRO A 151 -13.37 -1.98 -25.27
N ARG A 152 -14.14 -2.98 -24.80
CA ARG A 152 -13.99 -3.53 -23.46
C ARG A 152 -12.62 -4.20 -23.30
N ARG A 153 -11.98 -3.98 -22.18
CA ARG A 153 -10.74 -4.68 -21.84
C ARG A 153 -11.03 -6.17 -21.65
N THR A 154 -10.24 -7.02 -22.29
CA THR A 154 -10.33 -8.46 -22.13
C THR A 154 -9.66 -8.88 -20.83
N LEU A 155 -10.09 -10.00 -20.22
CA LEU A 155 -9.42 -10.57 -19.04
C LEU A 155 -7.93 -10.84 -19.28
N ARG A 156 -7.53 -11.15 -20.53
CA ARG A 156 -6.13 -11.33 -20.91
C ARG A 156 -5.33 -10.02 -20.81
N THR A 157 -5.91 -8.91 -21.25
CA THR A 157 -5.29 -7.59 -21.16
C THR A 157 -5.13 -7.16 -19.71
N ILE A 158 -6.21 -7.28 -18.92
CA ILE A 158 -6.20 -6.97 -17.49
C ILE A 158 -5.12 -7.78 -16.76
N ARG A 159 -5.07 -9.10 -17.01
CA ARG A 159 -4.07 -9.97 -16.41
C ARG A 159 -2.64 -9.57 -16.78
N ARG A 160 -2.40 -9.20 -18.04
CA ARG A 160 -1.07 -8.75 -18.50
C ARG A 160 -0.67 -7.46 -17.81
N ASP A 161 -1.55 -6.48 -17.78
CA ASP A 161 -1.28 -5.18 -17.16
C ASP A 161 -1.00 -5.33 -15.66
N ASN A 162 -1.80 -6.12 -14.95
CA ASN A 162 -1.58 -6.42 -13.54
C ASN A 162 -0.25 -7.13 -13.31
N THR A 163 0.09 -8.12 -14.14
CA THR A 163 1.36 -8.85 -13.99
C THR A 163 2.55 -7.92 -14.20
N ILE A 164 2.51 -7.07 -15.23
CA ILE A 164 3.59 -6.11 -15.50
C ILE A 164 3.68 -5.08 -14.36
N GLY A 165 2.57 -4.48 -13.97
CA GLY A 165 2.54 -3.47 -12.90
C GLY A 165 3.06 -4.01 -11.57
N MET A 166 2.59 -5.19 -11.15
CA MET A 166 3.05 -5.85 -9.92
C MET A 166 4.52 -6.24 -9.99
N THR A 167 5.01 -6.74 -11.14
CA THR A 167 6.42 -7.09 -11.30
C THR A 167 7.32 -5.85 -11.15
N ILE A 168 6.96 -4.75 -11.81
CA ILE A 168 7.72 -3.48 -11.71
C ILE A 168 7.69 -2.96 -10.26
N SER A 169 6.54 -3.01 -9.60
CA SER A 169 6.40 -2.58 -8.20
C SER A 169 7.28 -3.41 -7.27
N GLN A 170 7.27 -4.74 -7.41
CA GLN A 170 8.08 -5.65 -6.58
C GLN A 170 9.57 -5.46 -6.83
N LEU A 171 10.00 -5.28 -8.09
CA LEU A 171 11.38 -4.94 -8.40
C LEU A 171 11.81 -3.62 -7.74
N GLY A 172 10.96 -2.59 -7.80
CA GLY A 172 11.20 -1.33 -7.10
C GLY A 172 11.41 -1.52 -5.60
N SER A 173 10.56 -2.33 -4.96
CA SER A 173 10.68 -2.65 -3.52
C SER A 173 11.98 -3.40 -3.20
N VAL A 174 12.37 -4.37 -4.02
CA VAL A 174 13.65 -5.09 -3.86
C VAL A 174 14.85 -4.14 -3.96
N PHE A 175 14.86 -3.27 -4.96
CA PHE A 175 15.92 -2.27 -5.11
C PHE A 175 15.95 -1.27 -3.95
N MET A 176 14.79 -0.88 -3.42
CA MET A 176 14.72 -0.03 -2.22
C MET A 176 15.36 -0.73 -1.02
N ILE A 177 15.04 -2.00 -0.78
CA ILE A 177 15.64 -2.80 0.31
C ILE A 177 17.15 -2.91 0.13
N ILE A 178 17.63 -3.25 -1.07
CA ILE A 178 19.06 -3.36 -1.36
C ILE A 178 19.77 -2.03 -1.11
N THR A 179 19.24 -0.94 -1.66
CA THR A 179 19.83 0.40 -1.52
C THR A 179 19.90 0.81 -0.05
N THR A 180 18.82 0.68 0.70
CA THR A 180 18.80 1.04 2.12
C THR A 180 19.74 0.15 2.94
N ALA A 181 19.73 -1.15 2.70
CA ALA A 181 20.61 -2.09 3.40
C ALA A 181 22.10 -1.77 3.16
N VAL A 182 22.49 -1.48 1.91
CA VAL A 182 23.89 -1.21 1.59
C VAL A 182 24.30 0.18 2.07
N VAL A 183 23.55 1.21 1.73
CA VAL A 183 23.95 2.61 2.03
C VAL A 183 23.90 2.90 3.52
N LEU A 184 22.80 2.53 4.20
CA LEU A 184 22.63 2.86 5.61
C LEU A 184 23.53 2.00 6.50
N ASN A 185 23.66 0.70 6.21
CA ASN A 185 24.50 -0.18 6.99
C ASN A 185 26.00 0.19 6.87
N GLN A 186 26.48 0.56 5.67
CA GLN A 186 27.85 1.03 5.46
C GLN A 186 28.13 2.31 6.25
N ASN A 187 27.13 3.15 6.48
CA ASN A 187 27.22 4.35 7.31
C ASN A 187 26.95 4.09 8.81
N GLY A 188 26.86 2.83 9.23
CA GLY A 188 26.64 2.42 10.62
C GLY A 188 25.21 2.65 11.14
N LEU A 189 24.27 3.04 10.27
CA LEU A 189 22.86 3.24 10.62
C LEU A 189 22.14 1.89 10.54
N LYS A 190 21.92 1.28 11.69
CA LYS A 190 21.17 0.01 11.81
C LYS A 190 19.68 0.18 11.97
N GLU A 191 19.25 1.34 12.46
CA GLU A 191 17.85 1.68 12.68
C GLU A 191 17.52 3.00 11.98
N ILE A 192 16.35 3.04 11.34
CA ILE A 192 15.83 4.24 10.71
C ILE A 192 14.87 4.88 11.71
N GLY A 193 15.33 5.89 12.43
CA GLY A 193 14.55 6.60 13.44
C GLY A 193 13.82 7.84 12.90
N SER A 194 14.14 8.28 11.68
CA SER A 194 13.54 9.49 11.12
C SER A 194 13.46 9.47 9.59
N ALA A 195 12.61 10.34 9.03
CA ALA A 195 12.57 10.59 7.59
C ALA A 195 13.92 11.10 7.04
N ALA A 196 14.71 11.80 7.85
CA ALA A 196 16.04 12.24 7.46
C ALA A 196 17.01 11.07 7.30
N ASP A 197 16.95 10.07 8.19
CA ASP A 197 17.76 8.86 8.06
C ASP A 197 17.39 8.06 6.82
N ALA A 198 16.10 7.90 6.54
CA ALA A 198 15.63 7.25 5.32
C ALA A 198 16.09 7.98 4.05
N ALA A 199 16.11 9.32 4.04
CA ALA A 199 16.58 10.11 2.91
C ALA A 199 18.08 9.91 2.60
N ARG A 200 18.90 9.57 3.60
CA ARG A 200 20.34 9.30 3.41
C ARG A 200 20.60 8.11 2.48
N ALA A 201 19.64 7.19 2.34
CA ALA A 201 19.77 6.10 1.39
C ALA A 201 19.93 6.57 -0.07
N LEU A 202 19.52 7.80 -0.38
CA LEU A 202 19.63 8.41 -1.70
C LEU A 202 20.85 9.33 -1.87
N GLU A 203 21.64 9.60 -0.82
CA GLU A 203 22.83 10.46 -0.90
C GLU A 203 23.84 10.04 -1.98
N PRO A 204 24.15 8.73 -2.19
CA PRO A 204 25.07 8.32 -3.23
C PRO A 204 24.66 8.75 -4.64
N LEU A 205 23.36 8.87 -4.91
CA LEU A 205 22.85 9.31 -6.22
C LEU A 205 23.26 10.75 -6.55
N VAL A 206 23.45 11.58 -5.54
CA VAL A 206 23.65 13.03 -5.65
C VAL A 206 25.02 13.49 -5.14
N GLN A 207 25.96 12.55 -4.86
CA GLN A 207 27.30 12.86 -4.34
C GLN A 207 28.13 13.82 -5.19
N GLY A 208 27.86 13.86 -6.50
CA GLY A 208 28.56 14.79 -7.43
C GLY A 208 28.07 16.24 -7.37
N PHE A 209 27.03 16.53 -6.58
CA PHE A 209 26.44 17.87 -6.48
C PHE A 209 26.82 18.55 -5.17
N PRO A 210 27.06 19.89 -5.19
CA PRO A 210 27.17 20.64 -3.95
C PRO A 210 25.85 20.51 -3.16
N ASN A 211 25.94 20.29 -1.84
CA ASN A 211 24.79 20.05 -0.96
C ASN A 211 24.03 18.73 -1.25
N ALA A 212 24.73 17.64 -1.54
CA ALA A 212 24.16 16.33 -1.83
C ALA A 212 23.07 15.89 -0.83
N GLY A 213 23.27 16.09 0.48
CA GLY A 213 22.27 15.75 1.50
C GLY A 213 20.95 16.50 1.33
N THR A 214 20.97 17.75 0.84
CA THR A 214 19.75 18.53 0.56
C THR A 214 19.01 17.96 -0.65
N TYR A 215 19.71 17.61 -1.71
CA TYR A 215 19.07 16.99 -2.89
C TYR A 215 18.50 15.61 -2.57
N ALA A 216 19.18 14.80 -1.76
CA ALA A 216 18.65 13.52 -1.29
C ALA A 216 17.34 13.71 -0.50
N LYS A 217 17.28 14.68 0.40
CA LYS A 217 16.06 15.05 1.15
C LYS A 217 14.92 15.48 0.23
N ILE A 218 15.20 16.32 -0.75
CA ILE A 218 14.19 16.79 -1.73
C ILE A 218 13.65 15.60 -2.54
N LEU A 219 14.53 14.75 -3.05
CA LEU A 219 14.12 13.58 -3.86
C LEU A 219 13.27 12.60 -3.05
N PHE A 220 13.70 12.33 -1.81
CA PHE A 220 12.95 11.49 -0.88
C PHE A 220 11.57 12.09 -0.57
N ALA A 221 11.51 13.39 -0.23
CA ALA A 221 10.26 14.05 0.11
C ALA A 221 9.28 14.09 -1.07
N ILE A 222 9.74 14.34 -2.30
CA ILE A 222 8.92 14.27 -3.51
C ILE A 222 8.32 12.87 -3.66
N GLY A 223 9.11 11.82 -3.42
CA GLY A 223 8.63 10.44 -3.45
C GLY A 223 7.53 10.18 -2.43
N ILE A 224 7.75 10.53 -1.16
CA ILE A 224 6.78 10.32 -0.08
C ILE A 224 5.50 11.13 -0.28
N ILE A 225 5.62 12.41 -0.68
CA ILE A 225 4.45 13.26 -0.98
C ILE A 225 3.66 12.68 -2.15
N GLY A 226 4.34 12.25 -3.21
CA GLY A 226 3.70 11.62 -4.36
C GLY A 226 2.98 10.32 -4.00
N MET A 227 3.61 9.48 -3.18
CA MET A 227 3.00 8.24 -2.67
C MET A 227 1.79 8.54 -1.78
N GLY A 228 1.85 9.55 -0.91
CA GLY A 228 0.72 9.97 -0.09
C GLY A 228 -0.46 10.50 -0.92
N LEU A 229 -0.19 11.29 -1.95
CA LEU A 229 -1.22 11.79 -2.87
C LEU A 229 -1.90 10.66 -3.66
N LEU A 230 -1.22 9.55 -3.95
CA LEU A 230 -1.79 8.37 -4.59
C LEU A 230 -2.42 7.41 -3.57
N GLY A 231 -1.72 7.11 -2.49
CA GLY A 231 -2.07 6.06 -1.54
C GLY A 231 -3.29 6.40 -0.70
N ILE A 232 -3.37 7.62 -0.16
CA ILE A 232 -4.46 8.01 0.73
C ILE A 232 -5.83 7.92 0.03
N PRO A 233 -6.04 8.43 -1.19
CA PRO A 233 -7.28 8.23 -1.92
C PRO A 233 -7.61 6.77 -2.21
N VAL A 234 -6.60 5.95 -2.53
CA VAL A 234 -6.79 4.51 -2.77
C VAL A 234 -7.23 3.80 -1.48
N LEU A 235 -6.62 4.13 -0.35
CA LEU A 235 -7.00 3.58 0.96
C LEU A 235 -8.40 4.02 1.38
N ALA A 236 -8.70 5.32 1.32
CA ALA A 236 -10.00 5.87 1.68
C ALA A 236 -11.11 5.40 0.73
N GLY A 237 -10.84 5.38 -0.58
CA GLY A 237 -11.72 4.83 -1.59
C GLY A 237 -12.00 3.34 -1.38
N SER A 238 -10.98 2.54 -1.04
CA SER A 238 -11.14 1.12 -0.71
C SER A 238 -12.09 0.90 0.47
N VAL A 239 -11.97 1.71 1.54
CA VAL A 239 -12.91 1.72 2.67
C VAL A 239 -14.33 2.04 2.20
N SER A 240 -14.44 3.06 1.38
CA SER A 240 -15.74 3.52 0.87
C SER A 240 -16.39 2.48 -0.03
N TYR A 241 -15.65 1.83 -0.91
CA TYR A 241 -16.15 0.71 -1.73
C TYR A 241 -16.58 -0.47 -0.87
N ALA A 242 -15.78 -0.86 0.13
CA ALA A 242 -16.09 -1.97 1.01
C ALA A 242 -17.40 -1.73 1.80
N ILE A 243 -17.60 -0.54 2.35
CA ILE A 243 -18.81 -0.18 3.09
C ILE A 243 -20.01 -0.02 2.15
N SER A 244 -19.84 0.65 1.02
CA SER A 244 -20.91 0.91 0.05
C SER A 244 -21.44 -0.38 -0.57
N ASP A 245 -20.56 -1.34 -0.87
CA ASP A 245 -20.93 -2.68 -1.38
C ASP A 245 -21.82 -3.43 -0.36
N THR A 246 -21.53 -3.34 0.94
CA THR A 246 -22.32 -4.00 1.99
C THR A 246 -23.67 -3.34 2.22
N ARG A 247 -23.80 -2.05 1.92
CA ARG A 247 -25.00 -1.23 2.12
C ARG A 247 -25.80 -1.00 0.83
N THR A 248 -25.30 -1.51 -0.31
CA THR A 248 -25.89 -1.28 -1.64
C THR A 248 -26.04 0.21 -1.98
N TRP A 249 -25.10 1.03 -1.52
CA TRP A 249 -25.08 2.46 -1.82
C TRP A 249 -24.52 2.70 -3.22
N ARG A 250 -24.91 3.84 -3.80
CA ARG A 250 -24.28 4.31 -5.05
C ARG A 250 -22.81 4.62 -4.79
N GLN A 251 -21.93 3.96 -5.53
CA GLN A 251 -20.49 4.06 -5.37
C GLN A 251 -19.80 4.28 -6.70
N GLY A 252 -18.64 4.92 -6.67
CA GLY A 252 -17.77 5.15 -7.82
C GLY A 252 -17.18 6.54 -7.85
N LEU A 253 -15.92 6.62 -8.25
CA LEU A 253 -15.18 7.87 -8.37
C LEU A 253 -15.57 8.68 -9.63
N ASP A 254 -16.32 8.08 -10.55
CA ASP A 254 -16.91 8.76 -11.70
C ASP A 254 -18.13 9.62 -11.33
N TYR A 255 -18.71 9.39 -10.16
CA TYR A 255 -19.85 10.17 -9.70
C TYR A 255 -19.40 11.46 -9.01
N LYS A 256 -20.14 12.54 -9.25
CA LYS A 256 -19.96 13.79 -8.49
C LYS A 256 -20.38 13.56 -7.03
N PHE A 257 -19.84 14.34 -6.11
CA PHE A 257 -20.20 14.32 -4.69
C PHE A 257 -21.71 14.31 -4.45
N SER A 258 -22.48 15.16 -5.19
CA SER A 258 -23.93 15.24 -5.08
C SER A 258 -24.68 13.95 -5.45
N GLN A 259 -24.07 13.08 -6.24
CA GLN A 259 -24.67 11.85 -6.78
C GLN A 259 -24.37 10.63 -5.91
N ALA A 260 -23.26 10.64 -5.14
CA ALA A 260 -22.79 9.56 -4.28
C ALA A 260 -22.37 10.07 -2.90
N LYS A 261 -23.27 10.82 -2.23
CA LYS A 261 -22.96 11.50 -0.95
C LYS A 261 -22.45 10.57 0.14
N GLN A 262 -23.06 9.37 0.28
CA GLN A 262 -22.65 8.41 1.30
C GLN A 262 -21.25 7.85 1.01
N PHE A 263 -20.93 7.59 -0.25
CA PHE A 263 -19.61 7.13 -0.68
C PHE A 263 -18.53 8.15 -0.32
N TYR A 264 -18.72 9.40 -0.69
CA TYR A 264 -17.75 10.46 -0.36
C TYR A 264 -17.72 10.80 1.14
N ALA A 265 -18.84 10.67 1.85
CA ALA A 265 -18.86 10.84 3.30
C ALA A 265 -17.97 9.81 4.00
N VAL A 266 -17.96 8.55 3.53
CA VAL A 266 -17.06 7.52 4.06
C VAL A 266 -15.59 7.85 3.77
N ILE A 267 -15.27 8.35 2.58
CA ILE A 267 -13.91 8.81 2.23
C ILE A 267 -13.45 9.90 3.22
N ILE A 268 -14.28 10.94 3.40
CA ILE A 268 -13.97 12.04 4.32
C ILE A 268 -13.78 11.52 5.75
N LEU A 269 -14.68 10.66 6.22
CA LEU A 269 -14.61 10.11 7.59
C LEU A 269 -13.40 9.22 7.79
N ALA A 270 -13.06 8.36 6.82
CA ALA A 270 -11.89 7.51 6.91
C ALA A 270 -10.59 8.33 6.92
N THR A 271 -10.49 9.34 6.06
CA THR A 271 -9.33 10.24 6.00
C THR A 271 -9.22 11.10 7.25
N ALA A 272 -10.34 11.64 7.76
CA ALA A 272 -10.36 12.39 9.00
C ALA A 272 -9.99 11.52 10.21
N ALA A 273 -10.49 10.28 10.28
CA ALA A 273 -10.13 9.33 11.33
C ALA A 273 -8.64 8.99 11.29
N GLY A 274 -8.07 8.77 10.09
CA GLY A 274 -6.63 8.60 9.91
C GLY A 274 -5.83 9.82 10.37
N TRP A 275 -6.26 11.03 9.99
CA TRP A 275 -5.63 12.26 10.44
C TRP A 275 -5.68 12.44 11.96
N LEU A 276 -6.78 12.07 12.62
CA LEU A 276 -6.90 12.15 14.08
C LEU A 276 -5.84 11.32 14.82
N LEU A 277 -5.36 10.21 14.22
CA LEU A 277 -4.27 9.42 14.81
C LEU A 277 -2.97 10.23 14.93
N ASN A 278 -2.77 11.23 14.08
CA ASN A 278 -1.57 12.10 14.14
C ASN A 278 -1.58 13.07 15.35
N ILE A 279 -2.76 13.36 15.89
CA ILE A 279 -2.88 14.22 17.10
C ILE A 279 -2.32 13.51 18.33
N ILE A 280 -2.35 12.17 18.34
CA ILE A 280 -1.82 11.35 19.45
C ILE A 280 -0.28 11.43 19.53
N GLY A 281 0.38 11.96 18.47
CA GLY A 281 1.82 12.17 18.46
C GLY A 281 2.64 10.89 18.24
N VAL A 282 2.09 9.91 17.52
CA VAL A 282 2.82 8.68 17.16
C VAL A 282 3.93 9.03 16.16
N ASP A 283 5.11 8.46 16.38
CA ASP A 283 6.23 8.60 15.44
C ASP A 283 5.87 8.05 14.06
N PRO A 284 6.11 8.81 12.96
CA PRO A 284 5.71 8.41 11.61
C PRO A 284 6.29 7.09 11.14
N ILE A 285 7.56 6.79 11.47
CA ILE A 285 8.23 5.55 11.04
C ILE A 285 7.62 4.35 11.76
N HIS A 286 7.43 4.46 13.07
CA HIS A 286 6.76 3.42 13.85
C HIS A 286 5.31 3.21 13.40
N ALA A 287 4.59 4.29 13.06
CA ALA A 287 3.22 4.21 12.54
C ALA A 287 3.17 3.43 11.21
N LEU A 288 4.10 3.69 10.28
CA LEU A 288 4.18 2.97 9.01
C LEU A 288 4.46 1.47 9.20
N ILE A 289 5.42 1.12 10.07
CA ILE A 289 5.75 -0.29 10.34
C ILE A 289 4.56 -0.99 11.01
N PHE A 290 3.94 -0.35 11.99
CA PHE A 290 2.76 -0.89 12.68
C PHE A 290 1.59 -1.11 11.71
N ALA A 291 1.29 -0.11 10.86
CA ALA A 291 0.26 -0.22 9.82
C ALA A 291 0.55 -1.40 8.87
N ALA A 292 1.81 -1.58 8.49
CA ALA A 292 2.24 -2.69 7.65
C ALA A 292 2.03 -4.06 8.32
N VAL A 293 2.33 -4.19 9.62
CA VAL A 293 2.05 -5.41 10.39
C VAL A 293 0.55 -5.71 10.43
N ILE A 294 -0.28 -4.71 10.71
CA ILE A 294 -1.74 -4.89 10.70
C ILE A 294 -2.22 -5.37 9.31
N ASN A 295 -1.70 -4.79 8.23
CA ASN A 295 -2.00 -5.26 6.87
C ASN A 295 -1.59 -6.72 6.67
N GLY A 296 -0.41 -7.12 7.15
CA GLY A 296 0.06 -8.50 7.10
C GLY A 296 -0.91 -9.47 7.78
N LEU A 297 -1.37 -9.13 8.98
CA LEU A 297 -2.33 -9.95 9.72
C LEU A 297 -3.72 -9.99 9.06
N VAL A 298 -4.21 -8.84 8.57
CA VAL A 298 -5.51 -8.75 7.87
C VAL A 298 -5.48 -9.47 6.52
N SER A 299 -4.30 -9.58 5.88
CA SER A 299 -4.16 -10.31 4.63
C SER A 299 -4.47 -11.81 4.77
N ILE A 300 -4.23 -12.42 5.95
CA ILE A 300 -4.42 -13.86 6.17
C ILE A 300 -5.86 -14.29 5.87
N PRO A 301 -6.90 -13.78 6.55
CA PRO A 301 -8.27 -14.17 6.26
C PRO A 301 -8.71 -13.76 4.85
N LEU A 302 -8.21 -12.64 4.32
CA LEU A 302 -8.57 -12.18 2.98
C LEU A 302 -8.04 -13.08 1.87
N VAL A 303 -6.77 -13.47 1.92
CA VAL A 303 -6.17 -14.38 0.93
C VAL A 303 -6.90 -15.74 0.96
N PHE A 304 -7.27 -16.24 2.14
CA PHE A 304 -8.08 -17.44 2.27
C PHE A 304 -9.45 -17.30 1.60
N LEU A 305 -10.14 -16.17 1.83
CA LEU A 305 -11.43 -15.91 1.18
C LEU A 305 -11.30 -15.80 -0.33
N ILE A 306 -10.26 -15.13 -0.84
CA ILE A 306 -9.97 -15.03 -2.27
C ILE A 306 -9.72 -16.42 -2.86
N PHE A 307 -8.93 -17.26 -2.18
CA PHE A 307 -8.70 -18.65 -2.61
C PHE A 307 -10.01 -19.44 -2.73
N LYS A 308 -10.88 -19.36 -1.73
CA LYS A 308 -12.19 -20.01 -1.74
C LYS A 308 -13.08 -19.49 -2.86
N LEU A 309 -13.26 -18.17 -2.98
CA LEU A 309 -14.12 -17.54 -3.98
C LEU A 309 -13.64 -17.82 -5.41
N SER A 310 -12.34 -17.70 -5.66
CA SER A 310 -11.75 -17.92 -6.98
C SER A 310 -11.80 -19.38 -7.43
N SER A 311 -11.98 -20.29 -6.49
CA SER A 311 -12.09 -21.74 -6.74
C SER A 311 -13.53 -22.23 -6.91
N ASP A 312 -14.52 -21.43 -6.51
CA ASP A 312 -15.95 -21.84 -6.55
C ASP A 312 -16.58 -21.51 -7.89
N SER A 313 -17.02 -22.56 -8.62
CA SER A 313 -17.67 -22.42 -9.92
C SER A 313 -19.04 -21.72 -9.86
N ARG A 314 -19.70 -21.71 -8.71
CA ARG A 314 -20.98 -20.97 -8.53
C ARG A 314 -20.75 -19.47 -8.61
N VAL A 315 -19.56 -18.98 -8.17
CA VAL A 315 -19.18 -17.56 -8.20
C VAL A 315 -18.54 -17.18 -9.53
N MET A 316 -17.57 -17.99 -9.96
CA MET A 316 -16.68 -17.68 -11.08
C MET A 316 -17.17 -18.25 -12.41
N GLY A 317 -18.15 -19.15 -12.39
CA GLY A 317 -18.63 -19.85 -13.61
C GLY A 317 -17.48 -20.55 -14.32
N VAL A 318 -17.29 -20.21 -15.61
CA VAL A 318 -16.21 -20.77 -16.45
C VAL A 318 -14.82 -20.16 -16.17
N HIS A 319 -14.76 -19.12 -15.36
CA HIS A 319 -13.52 -18.37 -15.05
C HIS A 319 -12.90 -18.75 -13.71
N THR A 320 -13.10 -19.96 -13.23
CA THR A 320 -12.42 -20.45 -12.02
C THR A 320 -10.91 -20.41 -12.18
N SER A 321 -10.21 -20.15 -11.07
CA SER A 321 -8.75 -20.12 -11.04
C SER A 321 -8.14 -21.44 -11.48
N GLY A 322 -7.14 -21.38 -12.33
CA GLY A 322 -6.36 -22.54 -12.74
C GLY A 322 -5.48 -23.11 -11.62
N PRO A 323 -4.90 -24.33 -11.81
CA PRO A 323 -4.14 -25.01 -10.74
C PRO A 323 -2.96 -24.17 -10.22
N LEU A 324 -2.19 -23.54 -11.10
CA LEU A 324 -1.07 -22.70 -10.70
C LEU A 324 -1.50 -21.53 -9.80
N SER A 325 -2.59 -20.85 -10.18
CA SER A 325 -3.11 -19.71 -9.38
C SER A 325 -3.61 -20.18 -8.00
N LYS A 326 -4.29 -21.34 -7.94
CA LYS A 326 -4.73 -21.93 -6.68
C LYS A 326 -3.56 -22.31 -5.78
N THR A 327 -2.53 -22.93 -6.34
CA THR A 327 -1.31 -23.29 -5.59
C THR A 327 -0.58 -22.06 -5.05
N MET A 328 -0.44 -21.00 -5.88
CA MET A 328 0.18 -19.75 -5.43
C MET A 328 -0.62 -19.06 -4.31
N LEU A 329 -1.94 -18.98 -4.43
CA LEU A 329 -2.80 -18.43 -3.38
C LEU A 329 -2.71 -19.24 -2.07
N LEU A 330 -2.71 -20.59 -2.18
CA LEU A 330 -2.56 -21.44 -1.00
C LEU A 330 -1.19 -21.27 -0.35
N LEU A 331 -0.13 -21.22 -1.15
CA LEU A 331 1.22 -20.98 -0.65
C LEU A 331 1.31 -19.62 0.06
N THR A 332 0.77 -18.56 -0.55
CA THR A 332 0.71 -17.23 0.07
C THR A 332 -0.03 -17.28 1.40
N PHE A 333 -1.18 -17.94 1.45
CA PHE A 333 -1.96 -18.11 2.69
C PHE A 333 -1.16 -18.84 3.76
N VAL A 334 -0.50 -19.96 3.43
CA VAL A 334 0.27 -20.76 4.39
C VAL A 334 1.46 -19.96 4.92
N VAL A 335 2.20 -19.26 4.04
CA VAL A 335 3.35 -18.43 4.45
C VAL A 335 2.92 -17.28 5.35
N THR A 336 1.88 -16.53 4.98
CA THR A 336 1.39 -15.41 5.80
C THR A 336 0.84 -15.88 7.15
N LEU A 337 0.12 -17.01 7.16
CA LEU A 337 -0.39 -17.61 8.40
C LEU A 337 0.76 -18.07 9.31
N ALA A 338 1.77 -18.74 8.76
CA ALA A 338 2.93 -19.19 9.52
C ALA A 338 3.71 -18.01 10.12
N CYS A 339 4.02 -16.98 9.33
CA CYS A 339 4.72 -15.79 9.81
C CYS A 339 3.90 -15.05 10.90
N GLY A 340 2.58 -14.90 10.70
CA GLY A 340 1.70 -14.30 11.70
C GLY A 340 1.61 -15.11 12.99
N ALA A 341 1.54 -16.44 12.90
CA ALA A 341 1.52 -17.33 14.06
C ALA A 341 2.84 -17.28 14.85
N ILE A 342 3.99 -17.28 14.15
CA ILE A 342 5.31 -17.19 14.79
C ILE A 342 5.45 -15.82 15.48
N LEU A 343 5.03 -14.74 14.84
CA LEU A 343 5.01 -13.41 15.47
C LEU A 343 4.15 -13.43 16.75
N GLY A 344 2.92 -13.96 16.67
CA GLY A 344 2.05 -14.07 17.84
C GLY A 344 2.68 -14.87 18.98
N PHE A 345 3.31 -15.99 18.67
CA PHE A 345 4.03 -16.81 19.65
C PHE A 345 5.22 -16.07 20.25
N SER A 346 6.05 -15.40 19.42
CA SER A 346 7.23 -14.67 19.89
C SER A 346 6.87 -13.48 20.78
N LEU A 347 5.73 -12.80 20.53
CA LEU A 347 5.24 -11.72 21.38
C LEU A 347 4.66 -12.21 22.73
N LEU A 348 4.16 -13.45 22.77
CA LEU A 348 3.65 -14.05 24.02
C LEU A 348 4.76 -14.64 24.88
N SER A 349 5.92 -14.97 24.28
CA SER A 349 7.07 -15.57 24.95
C SER A 349 8.14 -14.54 25.37
N ALA A 350 8.01 -13.28 24.95
CA ALA A 350 8.85 -12.16 25.35
C ALA A 350 8.29 -11.44 26.58
#